data_cb668a9e8656a5b122e84ff7fde5f999
#
_entry.id   cb668a9e8656a5b122e84ff7fde5f999
#
_cell.length_a   1.000
_cell.length_b   1.000
_cell.length_c   1.000
_cell.angle_alpha   90.00
_cell.angle_beta   90.00
_cell.angle_gamma   90.00
#
_symmetry.space_group_name_H-M   'P 1'
#
loop_
_entity.id
_entity.type
_entity.pdbx_description
1 polymer ?
#
loop_
_entity_poly.entity_id
_entity_poly.type
_entity_poly.pdbx_seq_one_letter_code
_entity_poly.pdbx_strand_id
1 'polypeptide(L)'
;VPNVCLISIIVSDETIIDIKHTLGTAVAPLEDAEYAFQGRDMMNGLGRRCVIHQSEVYQVINECLIGLLDEVKQMIRATAPEIVADIMQHGIWLTGGTARLSGLADRIGTELGVPVHVPEAPETKVVVGLNGASSDLVSLSRFIVNSKNRKGRD
;
A
#
# COMPACT_ATOMS: atom_id res chain seq x y z
N VAL A 1 10.20 22.41 10.28
CA VAL A 1 9.04 23.32 10.23
C VAL A 1 8.25 22.87 9.02
N PRO A 2 6.99 22.39 9.17
CA PRO A 2 6.21 21.96 8.01
C PRO A 2 6.12 23.13 7.02
N ASN A 3 6.32 22.83 5.77
CA ASN A 3 6.36 23.83 4.70
C ASN A 3 4.96 24.45 4.58
N VAL A 4 4.75 25.64 5.16
CA VAL A 4 3.47 26.38 5.20
C VAL A 4 2.91 26.61 3.78
N CYS A 5 3.71 26.38 2.75
CA CYS A 5 3.31 26.46 1.35
C CYS A 5 2.23 25.43 0.97
N LEU A 6 2.21 24.25 1.61
CA LEU A 6 1.27 23.15 1.26
C LEU A 6 -0.12 23.30 1.87
N ILE A 7 -0.29 24.07 2.94
CA ILE A 7 -1.56 24.18 3.68
C ILE A 7 -2.60 25.02 2.92
N SER A 8 -2.18 25.84 1.94
CA SER A 8 -3.06 26.82 1.27
C SER A 8 -3.12 26.64 -0.25
N ILE A 9 -2.68 25.50 -0.78
CA ILE A 9 -2.62 25.29 -2.23
C ILE A 9 -3.53 24.16 -2.63
N ILE A 10 -4.41 24.45 -3.58
CA ILE A 10 -5.23 23.44 -4.27
C ILE A 10 -4.43 22.90 -5.43
N VAL A 11 -4.29 21.58 -5.49
CA VAL A 11 -3.67 20.83 -6.59
C VAL A 11 -4.66 19.88 -7.21
N SER A 12 -4.45 19.51 -8.47
CA SER A 12 -5.26 18.48 -9.15
C SER A 12 -4.90 17.08 -8.63
N ASP A 13 -5.84 16.16 -8.72
CA ASP A 13 -5.62 14.75 -8.38
C ASP A 13 -4.48 14.14 -9.21
N GLU A 14 -4.35 14.53 -10.46
CA GLU A 14 -3.25 14.12 -11.34
C GLU A 14 -1.89 14.53 -10.78
N THR A 15 -1.75 15.78 -10.33
CA THR A 15 -0.52 16.25 -9.69
C THR A 15 -0.19 15.46 -8.42
N ILE A 16 -1.21 15.12 -7.60
CA ILE A 16 -1.01 14.31 -6.39
C ILE A 16 -0.54 12.90 -6.75
N ILE A 17 -1.10 12.31 -7.80
CA ILE A 17 -0.69 11.00 -8.31
C ILE A 17 0.76 11.03 -8.80
N ASP A 18 1.15 12.07 -9.53
CA ASP A 18 2.52 12.23 -10.02
C ASP A 18 3.53 12.40 -8.87
N ILE A 19 3.21 13.22 -7.87
CA ILE A 19 4.03 13.38 -6.65
C ILE A 19 4.19 12.02 -5.96
N LYS A 20 3.10 11.28 -5.77
CA LYS A 20 3.14 9.95 -5.15
C LYS A 20 3.99 8.96 -5.93
N HIS A 21 3.92 8.97 -7.26
CA HIS A 21 4.70 8.07 -8.11
C HIS A 21 6.18 8.44 -8.14
N THR A 22 6.49 9.73 -8.06
CA THR A 22 7.87 10.23 -8.17
C THR A 22 8.59 10.19 -6.82
N LEU A 23 7.95 10.66 -5.75
CA LEU A 23 8.57 10.81 -4.43
C LEU A 23 8.12 9.76 -3.40
N GLY A 24 7.10 8.94 -3.72
CA GLY A 24 6.53 7.99 -2.78
C GLY A 24 7.54 6.92 -2.35
N THR A 25 7.74 6.79 -1.04
CA THR A 25 8.61 5.77 -0.44
C THR A 25 8.06 5.32 0.90
N ALA A 26 8.22 4.04 1.21
CA ALA A 26 7.86 3.44 2.51
C ALA A 26 9.01 3.44 3.52
N VAL A 27 10.22 3.78 3.09
CA VAL A 27 11.42 3.89 3.92
C VAL A 27 11.95 5.32 3.89
N ALA A 28 12.63 5.73 4.97
CA ALA A 28 13.22 7.06 5.04
C ALA A 28 14.20 7.28 3.87
N PRO A 29 14.02 8.36 3.08
CA PRO A 29 14.92 8.63 1.97
C PRO A 29 16.34 8.98 2.45
N LEU A 30 17.34 8.48 1.75
CA LEU A 30 18.75 8.82 2.00
C LEU A 30 19.11 10.18 1.41
N GLU A 31 18.51 10.51 0.27
CA GLU A 31 18.62 11.79 -0.40
C GLU A 31 17.22 12.41 -0.47
N ASP A 32 17.11 13.72 -0.21
CA ASP A 32 15.83 14.40 -0.19
C ASP A 32 15.50 14.97 -1.57
N ALA A 33 14.99 14.12 -2.44
CA ALA A 33 14.59 14.51 -3.78
C ALA A 33 13.45 15.54 -3.73
N GLU A 34 13.42 16.43 -4.73
CA GLU A 34 12.45 17.52 -4.85
C GLU A 34 11.54 17.30 -6.07
N TYR A 35 10.28 17.71 -5.94
CA TYR A 35 9.32 17.77 -7.04
C TYR A 35 8.67 19.15 -7.10
N ALA A 36 8.82 19.85 -8.23
CA ALA A 36 8.21 21.14 -8.45
C ALA A 36 6.86 20.98 -9.17
N PHE A 37 5.83 21.61 -8.65
CA PHE A 37 4.49 21.58 -9.20
C PHE A 37 3.82 22.96 -9.18
N GLN A 38 2.69 23.08 -9.87
CA GLN A 38 1.86 24.26 -9.85
C GLN A 38 0.53 23.98 -9.18
N GLY A 39 0.07 24.88 -8.35
CA GLY A 39 -1.23 24.80 -7.73
C GLY A 39 -1.87 26.18 -7.64
N ARG A 40 -3.11 26.24 -7.17
CA ARG A 40 -3.86 27.47 -6.96
C ARG A 40 -3.80 27.85 -5.49
N ASP A 41 -3.29 29.02 -5.20
CA ASP A 41 -3.27 29.58 -3.85
C ASP A 41 -4.71 29.89 -3.40
N MET A 42 -5.11 29.37 -2.25
CA MET A 42 -6.47 29.55 -1.69
C MET A 42 -6.74 30.97 -1.22
N MET A 43 -5.69 31.75 -0.88
CA MET A 43 -5.83 33.11 -0.34
C MET A 43 -6.14 34.14 -1.42
N ASN A 44 -5.44 34.05 -2.56
CA ASN A 44 -5.55 35.04 -3.63
C ASN A 44 -6.09 34.46 -4.95
N GLY A 45 -6.30 33.16 -5.04
CA GLY A 45 -6.81 32.48 -6.21
C GLY A 45 -5.85 32.37 -7.39
N LEU A 46 -4.61 32.82 -7.25
CA LEU A 46 -3.63 32.85 -8.32
C LEU A 46 -2.83 31.53 -8.39
N GLY A 47 -2.29 31.27 -9.58
CA GLY A 47 -1.36 30.16 -9.78
C GLY A 47 -0.06 30.39 -9.01
N ARG A 48 0.40 29.39 -8.27
CA ARG A 48 1.65 29.41 -7.51
C ARG A 48 2.48 28.18 -7.79
N ARG A 49 3.77 28.37 -8.04
CA ARG A 49 4.74 27.28 -8.13
C ARG A 49 5.22 26.90 -6.73
N CYS A 50 5.19 25.61 -6.44
CA CYS A 50 5.64 25.04 -5.18
C CYS A 50 6.63 23.92 -5.42
N VAL A 51 7.39 23.61 -4.38
CA VAL A 51 8.31 22.47 -4.32
C VAL A 51 7.93 21.67 -3.10
N ILE A 52 7.87 20.35 -3.24
CA ILE A 52 7.71 19.38 -2.16
C ILE A 52 8.92 18.46 -2.11
N HIS A 53 9.35 18.12 -0.92
CA HIS A 53 10.47 17.24 -0.68
C HIS A 53 10.01 15.80 -0.42
N GLN A 54 10.85 14.83 -0.79
CA GLN A 54 10.55 13.41 -0.57
C GLN A 54 10.36 13.08 0.91
N SER A 55 11.10 13.74 1.80
CA SER A 55 10.95 13.60 3.25
C SER A 55 9.56 14.00 3.75
N GLU A 56 8.94 15.02 3.16
CA GLU A 56 7.58 15.48 3.51
C GLU A 56 6.54 14.44 3.07
N VAL A 57 6.69 13.90 1.85
CA VAL A 57 5.82 12.84 1.33
C VAL A 57 5.97 11.57 2.16
N TYR A 58 7.21 11.19 2.51
CA TYR A 58 7.50 10.06 3.36
C TYR A 58 6.82 10.17 4.73
N GLN A 59 6.83 11.33 5.38
CA GLN A 59 6.18 11.50 6.68
C GLN A 59 4.70 11.15 6.63
N VAL A 60 3.96 11.65 5.63
CA VAL A 60 2.54 11.35 5.46
C VAL A 60 2.29 9.86 5.18
N ILE A 61 3.08 9.27 4.28
CA ILE A 61 3.00 7.83 3.97
C ILE A 61 3.32 7.00 5.21
N ASN A 62 4.33 7.39 5.98
CA ASN A 62 4.77 6.70 7.18
C ASN A 62 3.67 6.63 8.24
N GLU A 63 2.94 7.70 8.48
CA GLU A 63 1.80 7.72 9.41
C GLU A 63 0.72 6.70 9.00
N CYS A 64 0.38 6.65 7.71
CA CYS A 64 -0.56 5.67 7.18
C CYS A 64 -0.05 4.23 7.32
N LEU A 65 1.26 4.01 7.06
CA LEU A 65 1.87 2.68 7.13
C LEU A 65 1.97 2.15 8.56
N ILE A 66 2.21 2.99 9.55
CA ILE A 66 2.22 2.58 10.97
C ILE A 66 0.86 1.97 11.33
N GLY A 67 -0.24 2.65 11.01
CA GLY A 67 -1.57 2.13 11.27
C GLY A 67 -1.85 0.80 10.56
N LEU A 68 -1.47 0.70 9.28
CA LEU A 68 -1.61 -0.54 8.51
C LEU A 68 -0.82 -1.70 9.12
N LEU A 69 0.43 -1.46 9.51
CA LEU A 69 1.30 -2.48 10.11
C LEU A 69 0.78 -2.96 11.46
N ASP A 70 0.23 -2.06 12.26
CA ASP A 70 -0.37 -2.42 13.55
C ASP A 70 -1.59 -3.33 13.36
N GLU A 71 -2.45 -3.07 12.38
CA GLU A 71 -3.59 -3.93 12.03
C GLU A 71 -3.12 -5.32 11.56
N VAL A 72 -2.09 -5.39 10.71
CA VAL A 72 -1.53 -6.66 10.27
C VAL A 72 -0.92 -7.45 11.44
N LYS A 73 -0.19 -6.78 12.34
CA LYS A 73 0.34 -7.40 13.56
C LYS A 73 -0.77 -7.97 14.46
N GLN A 74 -1.87 -7.24 14.63
CA GLN A 74 -3.04 -7.71 15.37
C GLN A 74 -3.67 -8.94 14.71
N MET A 75 -3.82 -8.92 13.39
CA MET A 75 -4.37 -10.07 12.64
C MET A 75 -3.49 -11.32 12.81
N ILE A 76 -2.17 -11.20 12.72
CA ILE A 76 -1.24 -12.32 12.93
C ILE A 76 -1.36 -12.85 14.36
N ARG A 77 -1.46 -11.98 15.37
CA ARG A 77 -1.62 -12.39 16.78
C ARG A 77 -2.94 -13.13 17.04
N ALA A 78 -4.00 -12.80 16.30
CA ALA A 78 -5.30 -13.46 16.41
C ALA A 78 -5.39 -14.76 15.60
N THR A 79 -4.36 -15.09 14.81
CA THR A 79 -4.32 -16.26 13.94
C THR A 79 -3.81 -17.49 14.71
N ALA A 80 -4.30 -18.69 14.35
CA ALA A 80 -3.86 -19.94 14.97
C ALA A 80 -2.35 -20.19 14.76
N PRO A 81 -1.63 -20.72 15.77
CA PRO A 81 -0.17 -20.89 15.74
C PRO A 81 0.34 -21.67 14.52
N GLU A 82 -0.41 -22.67 14.05
CA GLU A 82 -0.07 -23.50 12.90
C GLU A 82 -0.03 -22.66 11.62
N ILE A 83 -1.01 -21.76 11.44
CA ILE A 83 -1.07 -20.85 10.29
C ILE A 83 0.04 -19.80 10.38
N VAL A 84 0.34 -19.32 11.58
CA VAL A 84 1.45 -18.37 11.78
C VAL A 84 2.78 -19.02 11.40
N ALA A 85 2.99 -20.31 11.72
CA ALA A 85 4.18 -21.04 11.30
C ALA A 85 4.29 -21.12 9.77
N ASP A 86 3.19 -21.36 9.08
CA ASP A 86 3.14 -21.36 7.61
C ASP A 86 3.46 -19.97 7.02
N ILE A 87 2.94 -18.90 7.62
CA ILE A 87 3.25 -17.52 7.22
C ILE A 87 4.75 -17.22 7.40
N MET A 88 5.33 -17.66 8.50
CA MET A 88 6.77 -17.48 8.76
C MET A 88 7.65 -18.20 7.74
N GLN A 89 7.21 -19.35 7.26
CA GLN A 89 7.93 -20.16 6.30
C GLN A 89 7.73 -19.69 4.84
N HIS A 90 6.49 -19.38 4.45
CA HIS A 90 6.11 -19.11 3.07
C HIS A 90 5.98 -17.61 2.75
N GLY A 91 5.88 -16.76 3.79
CA GLY A 91 5.80 -15.32 3.66
C GLY A 91 4.42 -14.80 3.27
N ILE A 92 4.39 -13.52 2.92
CA ILE A 92 3.19 -12.75 2.57
C ILE A 92 3.34 -12.26 1.12
N TRP A 93 2.25 -12.35 0.34
CA TRP A 93 2.19 -11.82 -1.02
C TRP A 93 1.46 -10.48 -1.04
N LEU A 94 2.14 -9.43 -1.53
CA LEU A 94 1.55 -8.10 -1.73
C LEU A 94 1.04 -7.98 -3.16
N THR A 95 -0.22 -7.59 -3.30
CA THR A 95 -0.87 -7.33 -4.60
C THR A 95 -1.54 -5.96 -4.60
N GLY A 96 -1.94 -5.50 -5.79
CA GLY A 96 -2.53 -4.18 -5.96
C GLY A 96 -1.47 -3.10 -6.23
N GLY A 97 -1.93 -1.91 -6.65
CA GLY A 97 -1.04 -0.82 -7.08
C GLY A 97 -0.10 -0.32 -5.98
N THR A 98 -0.55 -0.31 -4.72
CA THR A 98 0.26 0.14 -3.58
C THR A 98 1.46 -0.78 -3.30
N ALA A 99 1.41 -2.05 -3.74
CA ALA A 99 2.55 -2.98 -3.62
C ALA A 99 3.79 -2.50 -4.39
N ARG A 100 3.63 -1.57 -5.34
CA ARG A 100 4.73 -0.94 -6.09
C ARG A 100 5.42 0.21 -5.35
N LEU A 101 4.91 0.60 -4.17
CA LEU A 101 5.54 1.65 -3.37
C LEU A 101 6.96 1.24 -2.99
N SER A 102 7.93 2.09 -3.31
CA SER A 102 9.35 1.82 -3.05
C SER A 102 9.60 1.49 -1.57
N GLY A 103 10.31 0.39 -1.31
CA GLY A 103 10.67 -0.06 0.03
C GLY A 103 9.51 -0.64 0.87
N LEU A 104 8.28 -0.76 0.33
CA LEU A 104 7.14 -1.26 1.11
C LEU A 104 7.31 -2.72 1.53
N ALA A 105 7.75 -3.58 0.62
CA ALA A 105 7.97 -5.00 0.92
C ALA A 105 9.05 -5.20 1.97
N ASP A 106 10.16 -4.48 1.85
CA ASP A 106 11.28 -4.55 2.80
C ASP A 106 10.86 -4.08 4.19
N ARG A 107 10.09 -2.99 4.24
CA ARG A 107 9.58 -2.47 5.51
C ARG A 107 8.63 -3.44 6.20
N ILE A 108 7.66 -4.00 5.47
CA ILE A 108 6.72 -4.99 6.01
C ILE A 108 7.49 -6.22 6.47
N GLY A 109 8.43 -6.73 5.66
CA GLY A 109 9.26 -7.87 6.00
C GLY A 109 10.08 -7.65 7.27
N THR A 110 10.69 -6.48 7.41
CA THR A 110 11.46 -6.10 8.60
C THR A 110 10.58 -5.98 9.84
N GLU A 111 9.42 -5.35 9.72
CA GLU A 111 8.52 -5.09 10.84
C GLU A 111 7.79 -6.34 11.34
N LEU A 112 7.50 -7.28 10.45
CA LEU A 112 6.79 -8.52 10.77
C LEU A 112 7.73 -9.71 10.99
N GLY A 113 8.98 -9.62 10.55
CA GLY A 113 9.95 -10.72 10.59
C GLY A 113 9.60 -11.87 9.65
N VAL A 114 8.90 -11.61 8.54
CA VAL A 114 8.44 -12.62 7.57
C VAL A 114 8.90 -12.26 6.14
N PRO A 115 9.13 -13.25 5.26
CA PRO A 115 9.36 -12.98 3.85
C PRO A 115 8.17 -12.24 3.22
N VAL A 116 8.44 -11.26 2.36
CA VAL A 116 7.39 -10.53 1.62
C VAL A 116 7.69 -10.59 0.14
N HIS A 117 6.70 -11.03 -0.63
CA HIS A 117 6.80 -11.25 -2.06
C HIS A 117 5.92 -10.25 -2.81
N VAL A 118 6.48 -9.56 -3.78
CA VAL A 118 5.74 -8.71 -4.72
C VAL A 118 5.83 -9.36 -6.09
N PRO A 119 4.72 -9.82 -6.66
CA PRO A 119 4.75 -10.43 -7.99
C PRO A 119 4.97 -9.35 -9.06
N GLU A 120 5.41 -9.79 -10.22
CA GLU A 120 5.44 -8.95 -11.42
C GLU A 120 4.01 -8.47 -11.76
N ALA A 121 3.84 -7.17 -12.06
CA ALA A 121 2.55 -6.51 -12.27
C ALA A 121 1.52 -6.79 -11.15
N PRO A 122 1.79 -6.39 -9.90
CA PRO A 122 0.96 -6.73 -8.74
C PRO A 122 -0.47 -6.18 -8.83
N GLU A 123 -0.69 -5.10 -9.59
CA GLU A 123 -1.99 -4.47 -9.82
C GLU A 123 -2.98 -5.35 -10.57
N THR A 124 -2.50 -6.25 -11.43
CA THR A 124 -3.34 -7.12 -12.27
C THR A 124 -3.45 -8.56 -11.76
N LYS A 125 -2.67 -8.95 -10.76
CA LYS A 125 -2.58 -10.37 -10.32
C LYS A 125 -3.91 -10.95 -9.88
N VAL A 126 -4.77 -10.17 -9.22
CA VAL A 126 -6.10 -10.64 -8.81
C VAL A 126 -6.95 -10.99 -10.04
N VAL A 127 -6.94 -10.13 -11.07
CA VAL A 127 -7.70 -10.36 -12.31
C VAL A 127 -7.16 -11.57 -13.07
N VAL A 128 -5.83 -11.70 -13.16
CA VAL A 128 -5.19 -12.85 -13.78
C VAL A 128 -5.52 -14.15 -13.05
N GLY A 129 -5.48 -14.12 -11.71
CA GLY A 129 -5.87 -15.26 -10.88
C GLY A 129 -7.33 -15.67 -11.06
N LEU A 130 -8.25 -14.70 -11.10
CA LEU A 130 -9.66 -14.93 -11.37
C LEU A 130 -9.90 -15.52 -12.76
N ASN A 131 -9.21 -15.02 -13.78
CA ASN A 131 -9.30 -15.56 -15.13
C ASN A 131 -8.80 -17.02 -15.18
N GLY A 132 -7.67 -17.33 -14.54
CA GLY A 132 -7.17 -18.71 -14.41
C GLY A 132 -8.18 -19.62 -13.69
N ALA A 133 -8.75 -19.16 -12.57
CA ALA A 133 -9.75 -19.91 -11.81
C ALA A 133 -11.04 -20.15 -12.62
N SER A 134 -11.49 -19.17 -13.43
CA SER A 134 -12.68 -19.31 -14.27
C SER A 134 -12.50 -20.34 -15.40
N SER A 135 -11.27 -20.55 -15.84
CA SER A 135 -10.93 -21.51 -16.89
C SER A 135 -10.89 -22.97 -16.38
N ASP A 136 -10.76 -23.17 -15.06
CA ASP A 136 -10.75 -24.49 -14.41
C ASP A 136 -11.82 -24.57 -13.31
N LEU A 137 -13.06 -24.82 -13.71
CA LEU A 137 -14.20 -24.94 -12.81
C LEU A 137 -14.10 -26.12 -11.82
N VAL A 138 -13.30 -27.15 -12.15
CA VAL A 138 -13.10 -28.29 -11.26
C VAL A 138 -12.22 -27.90 -10.10
N SER A 139 -11.12 -27.21 -10.36
CA SER A 139 -10.26 -26.64 -9.32
C SER A 139 -10.97 -25.55 -8.52
N LEU A 140 -11.78 -24.72 -9.18
CA LEU A 140 -12.58 -23.67 -8.51
C LEU A 140 -13.55 -24.26 -7.49
N SER A 141 -14.13 -25.44 -7.76
CA SER A 141 -15.07 -26.10 -6.82
C SER A 141 -14.48 -26.37 -5.43
N ARG A 142 -13.14 -26.50 -5.34
CA ARG A 142 -12.42 -26.69 -4.06
C ARG A 142 -12.37 -25.42 -3.21
N PHE A 143 -12.49 -24.25 -3.84
CA PHE A 143 -12.44 -22.95 -3.18
C PHE A 143 -13.83 -22.33 -2.95
N ILE A 144 -14.88 -22.92 -3.51
CA ILE A 144 -16.26 -22.47 -3.26
C ILE A 144 -16.64 -22.86 -1.85
N VAL A 145 -16.60 -21.89 -0.95
CA VAL A 145 -17.14 -22.03 0.41
C VAL A 145 -18.66 -22.12 0.29
N ASN A 146 -19.20 -23.29 0.59
CA ASN A 146 -20.64 -23.52 0.58
C ASN A 146 -21.28 -22.63 1.66
N SER A 147 -21.91 -21.52 1.27
CA SER A 147 -22.52 -20.53 2.16
C SER A 147 -23.64 -21.11 3.05
N LYS A 148 -24.07 -22.34 2.79
CA LYS A 148 -25.08 -23.07 3.59
C LYS A 148 -24.58 -23.47 4.98
N ASN A 149 -23.28 -23.54 5.25
CA ASN A 149 -22.73 -23.92 6.55
C ASN A 149 -22.59 -22.76 7.56
N ARG A 150 -22.95 -21.54 7.21
CA ARG A 150 -22.88 -20.38 8.12
C ARG A 150 -24.11 -20.18 9.02
N LYS A 151 -25.19 -20.94 8.83
CA LYS A 151 -26.45 -20.80 9.62
C LYS A 151 -26.57 -21.73 10.83
N GLY A 152 -25.51 -22.33 11.31
CA GLY A 152 -25.55 -23.31 12.40
C GLY A 152 -24.59 -23.04 13.55
N ARG A 153 -24.23 -21.79 13.83
CA ARG A 153 -23.51 -21.39 15.03
C ARG A 153 -24.07 -20.07 15.55
N ASP A 154 -25.27 -20.13 16.08
CA ASP A 154 -25.82 -19.20 17.07
C ASP A 154 -25.90 -19.94 18.42
#